data_929e551c824f3c9e4bfdba012a5e1249
#
_entry.id   929e551c824f3c9e4bfdba012a5e1249
#
_cell.length_a   1.000
_cell.length_b   1.000
_cell.length_c   1.000
_cell.angle_alpha   90.00
_cell.angle_beta   90.00
_cell.angle_gamma   90.00
#
_symmetry.space_group_name_H-M   'P 1'
#
loop_
_entity.id
_entity.type
_entity.pdbx_description
1 polymer ?
#
loop_
_entity_poly.entity_id
_entity_poly.type
_entity_poly.pdbx_seq_one_letter_code
_entity_poly.pdbx_strand_id
1 'polypeptide(L)' 'MRTLSGKDICLILSKHGFINVRQKGSHVIMQKIKDDTTITVPVPLHKDIKIGTLHSIIRQSGLAKQDFE' A
#
# COMPACT_ATOMS: atom_id res chain seq x y z
N MET A 1 7.30 -14.52 3.62
CA MET A 1 6.95 -13.28 2.87
C MET A 1 8.23 -12.67 2.33
N ARG A 2 8.25 -12.33 1.07
CA ARG A 2 9.44 -11.73 0.44
C ARG A 2 9.55 -10.25 0.82
N THR A 3 10.76 -9.71 0.65
CA THR A 3 10.99 -8.28 0.85
C THR A 3 10.35 -7.51 -0.30
N LEU A 4 9.62 -6.46 0.03
CA LEU A 4 8.95 -5.62 -0.95
C LEU A 4 9.45 -4.18 -0.84
N SER A 5 9.55 -3.51 -1.99
CA SER A 5 9.82 -2.07 -2.01
C SER A 5 8.48 -1.34 -1.96
N GLY A 6 8.54 -0.04 -1.65
CA GLY A 6 7.33 0.78 -1.70
C GLY A 6 6.68 0.75 -3.07
N LYS A 7 7.51 0.72 -4.12
CA LYS A 7 7.03 0.64 -5.50
C LYS A 7 6.26 -0.67 -5.74
N ASP A 8 6.77 -1.79 -5.23
CA ASP A 8 6.10 -3.08 -5.34
C ASP A 8 4.73 -3.03 -4.66
N ILE A 9 4.69 -2.42 -3.48
CA ILE A 9 3.44 -2.30 -2.72
C ILE A 9 2.42 -1.47 -3.48
N CYS A 10 2.85 -0.36 -4.08
CA CYS A 10 1.96 0.48 -4.89
C CYS A 10 1.38 -0.29 -6.07
N LEU A 11 2.19 -1.14 -6.72
CA LEU A 11 1.71 -1.97 -7.82
C LEU A 11 0.67 -2.98 -7.35
N ILE A 12 0.91 -3.60 -6.20
CA ILE A 12 -0.03 -4.55 -5.63
C ILE A 12 -1.34 -3.85 -5.29
N LEU A 13 -1.27 -2.70 -4.64
CA LEU A 13 -2.47 -1.93 -4.29
C LEU A 13 -3.23 -1.51 -5.55
N SER A 14 -2.53 -1.12 -6.60
CA SER A 14 -3.16 -0.74 -7.87
C SER A 14 -3.97 -1.88 -8.47
N LYS A 15 -3.47 -3.10 -8.35
CA LYS A 15 -4.18 -4.28 -8.86
C LYS A 15 -5.48 -4.54 -8.09
N HIS A 16 -5.59 -3.98 -6.90
CA HIS A 16 -6.76 -4.15 -6.05
C HIS A 16 -7.64 -2.89 -5.98
N GLY A 17 -7.48 -2.00 -6.96
CA GLY A 17 -8.37 -0.85 -7.09
C GLY A 17 -7.90 0.42 -6.42
N PHE A 18 -6.71 0.42 -5.84
CA PHE A 18 -6.15 1.65 -5.27
C PHE A 18 -5.54 2.51 -6.35
N ILE A 19 -5.61 3.82 -6.19
CA ILE A 19 -4.99 4.76 -7.11
C ILE A 19 -4.04 5.67 -6.36
N ASN A 20 -2.99 6.12 -7.04
CA ASN A 20 -2.05 7.08 -6.51
C ASN A 20 -2.69 8.47 -6.63
N VAL A 21 -3.11 9.05 -5.51
CA VAL A 21 -3.78 10.35 -5.52
C VAL A 21 -2.81 11.50 -5.31
N ARG A 22 -1.67 11.23 -4.67
CA ARG A 22 -0.63 12.25 -4.51
C ARG A 22 0.63 11.62 -3.95
N GLN A 23 1.73 12.34 -4.10
CA GLN A 23 3.01 11.98 -3.50
C GLN A 23 3.47 13.14 -2.63
N LYS A 24 3.85 12.83 -1.41
CA LYS A 24 4.34 13.82 -0.48
C LYS A 24 5.73 13.37 -0.01
N GLY A 25 6.78 14.01 -0.53
CA GLY A 25 8.14 13.58 -0.23
C GLY A 25 8.39 12.16 -0.68
N SER A 26 8.79 11.30 0.24
CA SER A 26 9.06 9.89 -0.04
C SER A 26 7.85 8.99 0.20
N HIS A 27 6.66 9.58 0.39
CA HIS A 27 5.43 8.80 0.61
C HIS A 27 4.46 8.99 -0.53
N VAL A 28 3.92 7.88 -1.04
CA VAL A 28 2.84 7.89 -2.02
C VAL A 28 1.55 7.62 -1.26
N ILE A 29 0.53 8.43 -1.53
CA ILE A 29 -0.77 8.24 -0.90
C ILE A 29 -1.66 7.48 -1.88
N MET A 30 -2.01 6.25 -1.51
CA MET A 30 -2.88 5.38 -2.31
C MET A 30 -4.26 5.40 -1.69
N GLN A 31 -5.28 5.51 -2.55
CA GLN A 31 -6.66 5.54 -2.08
C GLN A 31 -7.54 4.63 -2.91
N LYS A 32 -8.53 4.06 -2.24
CA LYS A 32 -9.57 3.26 -2.89
C LYS A 32 -10.91 3.66 -2.30
N ILE A 33 -11.87 3.91 -3.18
CA ILE A 33 -13.24 4.17 -2.76
C ILE A 33 -13.96 2.84 -2.66
N LYS A 34 -14.51 2.54 -1.50
CA LYS A 34 -15.24 1.30 -1.27
C LYS A 34 -16.54 1.65 -0.57
N ASP A 35 -17.66 1.36 -1.22
CA ASP A 35 -18.99 1.73 -0.74
C ASP A 35 -19.01 3.26 -0.53
N ASP A 36 -19.33 3.72 0.66
CA ASP A 36 -19.34 5.15 0.97
C ASP A 36 -18.10 5.62 1.70
N THR A 37 -17.06 4.78 1.75
CA THR A 37 -15.82 5.10 2.47
C THR A 37 -14.63 5.19 1.54
N THR A 38 -13.61 5.91 1.98
CA THR A 38 -12.34 5.96 1.28
C THR A 38 -11.28 5.31 2.16
N ILE A 39 -10.56 4.34 1.60
CA ILE A 39 -9.45 3.70 2.28
C ILE A 39 -8.18 4.40 1.82
N THR A 40 -7.42 4.96 2.75
CA THR A 40 -6.18 5.67 2.46
C THR A 40 -5.00 4.93 3.05
N VAL A 41 -4.00 4.67 2.21
CA VAL A 41 -2.80 3.95 2.63
C VAL A 41 -1.57 4.74 2.20
N PRO A 42 -0.85 5.36 3.15
CA PRO A 42 0.44 5.99 2.82
C PRO A 42 1.49 4.89 2.66
N VAL A 43 2.25 4.96 1.57
CA VAL A 43 3.29 3.97 1.27
C VAL A 43 4.63 4.67 1.17
N PRO A 44 5.58 4.35 2.05
CA PRO A 44 6.93 4.93 1.95
C PRO A 44 7.66 4.32 0.76
N LEU A 45 8.32 5.17 -0.02
CA LEU A 45 9.05 4.73 -1.21
C LEU A 45 10.45 4.26 -0.88
N HIS A 46 10.55 3.33 0.07
CA HIS A 46 11.82 2.73 0.46
C HIS A 46 12.07 1.49 -0.39
N LYS A 47 13.35 1.19 -0.59
CA LYS A 47 13.77 0.00 -1.33
C LYS A 47 13.31 -1.28 -0.64
N ASP A 48 13.42 -1.29 0.69
CA ASP A 48 13.05 -2.44 1.51
C ASP A 48 12.10 -1.97 2.60
N ILE A 49 10.86 -2.33 2.48
CA ILE A 49 9.85 -2.00 3.49
C ILE A 49 10.02 -2.96 4.67
N LYS A 50 10.17 -2.42 5.86
CA LYS A 50 10.30 -3.22 7.07
C LYS A 50 9.02 -4.00 7.32
N ILE A 51 9.16 -5.20 7.90
CA ILE A 51 8.04 -6.11 8.10
C ILE A 51 6.91 -5.48 8.92
N GLY A 52 7.25 -4.69 9.94
CA GLY A 52 6.25 -4.00 10.76
C GLY A 52 5.44 -3.00 9.94
N THR A 53 6.12 -2.22 9.10
CA THR A 53 5.48 -1.26 8.22
C THR A 53 4.60 -1.97 7.20
N LEU A 54 5.09 -3.07 6.64
CA LEU A 54 4.32 -3.87 5.69
C LEU A 54 3.05 -4.40 6.32
N HIS A 55 3.12 -4.92 7.55
CA HIS A 55 1.94 -5.41 8.25
C HIS A 55 0.91 -4.30 8.48
N SER A 56 1.38 -3.09 8.79
CA SER A 56 0.50 -1.94 8.94
C SER A 56 -0.21 -1.61 7.65
N ILE A 57 0.52 -1.66 6.54
CA ILE A 57 -0.04 -1.39 5.21
C ILE A 57 -1.10 -2.43 4.86
N ILE A 58 -0.79 -3.69 5.09
CA ILE A 58 -1.74 -4.79 4.84
C ILE A 58 -3.02 -4.56 5.62
N ARG A 59 -2.90 -4.24 6.90
CA ARG A 59 -4.04 -4.00 7.76
C ARG A 59 -4.87 -2.80 7.29
N GLN A 60 -4.21 -1.71 6.95
CA GLN A 60 -4.88 -0.49 6.50
C GLN A 60 -5.60 -0.69 5.16
N SER A 61 -5.02 -1.51 4.30
CA SER A 61 -5.57 -1.73 2.96
C SER A 61 -6.82 -2.61 2.96
N GLY A 62 -7.01 -3.39 4.02
CA GLY A 62 -8.11 -4.35 4.07
C GLY A 62 -7.87 -5.58 3.21
N LEU A 63 -6.69 -5.71 2.63
CA LEU A 63 -6.34 -6.88 1.81
C LEU A 63 -5.77 -7.99 2.69
N ALA A 64 -5.61 -9.17 2.12
CA ALA A 64 -5.02 -10.29 2.82
C ALA A 64 -3.50 -10.26 2.69
N LYS A 65 -2.81 -10.85 3.65
CA LYS A 65 -1.36 -10.95 3.64
C LYS A 65 -0.86 -11.61 2.35
N GLN A 66 -1.58 -12.63 1.90
CA GLN A 66 -1.22 -13.39 0.69
C GLN A 66 -1.29 -12.54 -0.58
N ASP A 67 -2.03 -11.46 -0.56
CA ASP A 67 -2.11 -10.54 -1.71
C ASP A 67 -0.79 -9.81 -1.92
N PHE A 68 0.09 -9.82 -0.93
CA PHE A 68 1.39 -9.16 -0.96
C PHE A 68 2.55 -10.15 -1.14
N GLU A 69 2.26 -11.40 -1.41
CA GLU A 69 3.30 -12.42 -1.62
C GLU A 69 3.57 -12.73 -3.07
#